data_045f73166774064d0ca20f8935e75240
#
_entry.id   045f73166774064d0ca20f8935e75240
#
_cell.length_a   1.000
_cell.length_b   1.000
_cell.length_c   1.000
_cell.angle_alpha   90.00
_cell.angle_beta   90.00
_cell.angle_gamma   90.00
#
_symmetry.space_group_name_H-M   'P 1'
#
loop_
_entity.id
_entity.type
_entity.pdbx_description
1 polymer ?
#
loop_
_entity_poly.entity_id
_entity_poly.type
_entity_poly.pdbx_seq_one_letter_code
_entity_poly.pdbx_strand_id
1 'polypeptide(L)'
;FVAPAMAVEGGTSFYLLGSKTTMAGYLPPPGFYGILSNYAYSGSADIDFETAGVELSGGVNADAYIALPTALWVMDKDILGGNLGFTLTTPFGGKRMDAGVITGRTGQEFNTDRDNWAFGDPVLGATLGWHDGNMHYTLGTLINVPIGQWEFGNPVNIGFNRWVIDTTGAFTYLNPETKLE
;
A
#
# COMPACT_ATOMS: atom_id res chain seq x y z
N PHE A 1 13.58 14.33 26.12
CA PHE A 1 14.00 13.36 25.10
C PHE A 1 12.96 13.41 23.97
N VAL A 2 13.28 14.02 22.84
CA VAL A 2 12.46 13.92 21.61
C VAL A 2 13.02 12.70 20.86
N ALA A 3 12.25 11.61 20.83
CA ALA A 3 12.60 10.50 19.96
C ALA A 3 12.51 10.98 18.50
N PRO A 4 13.51 10.75 17.65
CA PRO A 4 13.40 11.07 16.24
C PRO A 4 12.23 10.26 15.67
N ALA A 5 11.26 10.95 15.06
CA ALA A 5 10.24 10.30 14.27
C ALA A 5 10.98 9.68 13.07
N MET A 6 11.17 8.37 13.10
CA MET A 6 11.69 7.62 11.97
C MET A 6 10.59 7.63 10.90
N ALA A 7 10.70 8.54 9.94
CA ALA A 7 9.86 8.47 8.76
C ALA A 7 10.13 7.14 8.07
N VAL A 8 9.07 6.47 7.68
CA VAL A 8 9.14 5.25 6.87
C VAL A 8 9.94 5.55 5.62
N GLU A 9 10.97 4.77 5.33
CA GLU A 9 11.80 4.91 4.14
C GLU A 9 10.92 5.07 2.89
N GLY A 10 11.10 6.19 2.16
CA GLY A 10 10.28 6.54 1.00
C GLY A 10 8.86 7.03 1.28
N GLY A 11 8.47 7.26 2.54
CA GLY A 11 7.13 7.81 2.89
C GLY A 11 5.95 6.90 2.51
N THR A 12 6.19 5.72 1.95
CA THR A 12 5.16 4.78 1.51
C THR A 12 4.62 3.97 2.68
N SER A 13 3.31 4.03 2.89
CA SER A 13 2.61 3.18 3.84
C SER A 13 2.37 1.78 3.25
N PHE A 14 2.47 0.75 4.09
CA PHE A 14 1.97 -0.59 3.79
C PHE A 14 0.46 -0.59 3.47
N TYR A 15 -0.28 0.23 4.19
CA TYR A 15 -1.71 0.43 3.96
C TYR A 15 -1.93 1.49 2.89
N LEU A 16 -2.58 1.11 1.80
CA LEU A 16 -3.03 2.06 0.78
C LEU A 16 -4.27 2.77 1.31
N LEU A 17 -4.13 4.07 1.61
CA LEU A 17 -5.24 4.90 2.08
C LEU A 17 -6.40 4.86 1.08
N GLY A 18 -7.61 4.58 1.59
CA GLY A 18 -8.81 4.45 0.76
C GLY A 18 -9.03 3.07 0.14
N SER A 19 -8.17 2.07 0.38
CA SER A 19 -8.37 0.71 -0.13
C SER A 19 -9.50 -0.05 0.57
N LYS A 20 -9.81 0.30 1.82
CA LYS A 20 -10.95 -0.23 2.58
C LYS A 20 -11.97 0.87 2.77
N THR A 21 -12.95 0.95 1.87
CA THR A 21 -14.03 1.95 1.90
C THR A 21 -15.38 1.25 2.00
N THR A 22 -16.03 1.05 0.88
CA THR A 22 -17.32 0.36 0.78
C THR A 22 -17.17 -1.13 1.14
N MET A 23 -18.16 -1.69 1.81
CA MET A 23 -18.22 -3.10 2.21
C MET A 23 -17.03 -3.60 3.04
N ALA A 24 -16.30 -2.72 3.73
CA ALA A 24 -15.12 -3.10 4.50
C ALA A 24 -15.42 -4.12 5.63
N GLY A 25 -16.62 -4.08 6.18
CA GLY A 25 -17.10 -5.02 7.20
C GLY A 25 -17.74 -6.30 6.63
N TYR A 26 -17.76 -6.47 5.30
CA TYR A 26 -18.41 -7.62 4.67
C TYR A 26 -17.39 -8.66 4.20
N LEU A 27 -17.42 -9.85 4.81
CA LEU A 27 -16.69 -11.01 4.32
C LEU A 27 -17.62 -11.80 3.38
N PRO A 28 -17.25 -12.14 2.14
CA PRO A 28 -18.11 -12.89 1.23
C PRO A 28 -18.39 -14.31 1.74
N PRO A 29 -19.41 -14.98 1.22
CA PRO A 29 -19.73 -16.37 1.59
C PRO A 29 -18.53 -17.32 1.41
N PRO A 30 -18.58 -18.53 2.02
CA PRO A 30 -17.55 -19.54 1.82
C PRO A 30 -17.26 -19.80 0.35
N GLY A 31 -15.95 -19.82 -0.03
CA GLY A 31 -15.51 -19.98 -1.41
C GLY A 31 -14.13 -19.44 -1.68
N PHE A 32 -13.72 -19.53 -2.96
CA PHE A 32 -12.47 -18.94 -3.46
C PHE A 32 -12.78 -17.75 -4.35
N TYR A 33 -12.06 -16.65 -4.13
CA TYR A 33 -12.22 -15.39 -4.84
C TYR A 33 -10.87 -14.88 -5.34
N GLY A 34 -10.84 -14.44 -6.58
CA GLY A 34 -9.72 -13.70 -7.17
C GLY A 34 -10.06 -12.22 -7.24
N ILE A 35 -9.20 -11.36 -6.73
CA ILE A 35 -9.34 -9.90 -6.73
C ILE A 35 -8.11 -9.34 -7.41
N LEU A 36 -8.30 -8.42 -8.35
CA LEU A 36 -7.21 -7.67 -8.96
C LEU A 36 -7.43 -6.19 -8.72
N SER A 37 -6.64 -5.63 -7.82
CA SER A 37 -6.58 -4.18 -7.61
C SER A 37 -5.38 -3.60 -8.33
N ASN A 38 -5.51 -2.37 -8.83
CA ASN A 38 -4.44 -1.66 -9.48
C ASN A 38 -4.24 -0.32 -8.81
N TYR A 39 -3.01 0.02 -8.52
CA TYR A 39 -2.60 1.30 -7.98
C TYR A 39 -1.74 2.03 -9.01
N ALA A 40 -2.15 3.25 -9.37
CA ALA A 40 -1.38 4.13 -10.22
C ALA A 40 -1.15 5.45 -9.48
N TYR A 41 0.06 5.93 -9.52
CA TYR A 41 0.47 7.20 -8.92
C TYR A 41 1.36 7.95 -9.89
N SER A 42 1.13 9.25 -9.99
CA SER A 42 2.03 10.19 -10.68
C SER A 42 2.08 11.47 -9.85
N GLY A 43 3.26 11.97 -9.60
CA GLY A 43 3.44 13.17 -8.81
C GLY A 43 4.78 13.84 -9.07
N SER A 44 4.81 15.17 -8.86
CA SER A 44 6.01 15.97 -8.93
C SER A 44 6.13 16.85 -7.68
N ALA A 45 7.37 17.12 -7.29
CA ALA A 45 7.68 18.08 -6.23
C ALA A 45 8.88 18.90 -6.66
N ASP A 46 8.73 20.23 -6.55
CA ASP A 46 9.81 21.16 -6.75
C ASP A 46 10.35 21.62 -5.39
N ILE A 47 11.65 21.69 -5.26
CA ILE A 47 12.36 22.08 -4.04
C ILE A 47 13.32 23.20 -4.39
N ASP A 48 13.08 24.38 -3.81
CA ASP A 48 13.99 25.49 -3.87
C ASP A 48 14.55 25.74 -2.47
N PHE A 49 15.86 25.76 -2.34
CA PHE A 49 16.49 26.10 -1.06
C PHE A 49 17.79 26.89 -1.28
N GLU A 50 18.06 27.78 -0.36
CA GLU A 50 19.30 28.54 -0.31
C GLU A 50 20.15 28.03 0.85
N THR A 51 21.39 27.67 0.57
CA THR A 51 22.38 27.33 1.60
C THR A 51 23.73 27.97 1.32
N ALA A 52 24.32 28.61 2.31
CA ALA A 52 25.61 29.28 2.21
C ALA A 52 25.72 30.27 1.03
N GLY A 53 24.62 30.95 0.64
CA GLY A 53 24.57 31.88 -0.48
C GLY A 53 24.61 31.22 -1.86
N VAL A 54 24.26 29.94 -1.92
CA VAL A 54 24.05 29.19 -3.17
C VAL A 54 22.59 28.84 -3.26
N GLU A 55 21.94 29.30 -4.32
CA GLU A 55 20.59 28.89 -4.69
C GLU A 55 20.65 27.47 -5.35
N LEU A 56 19.86 26.57 -4.83
CA LEU A 56 19.69 25.23 -5.37
C LEU A 56 18.22 25.04 -5.71
N SER A 57 17.93 24.81 -6.97
CA SER A 57 16.59 24.44 -7.44
C SER A 57 16.59 22.98 -7.85
N GLY A 58 15.63 22.24 -7.39
CA GLY A 58 15.51 20.82 -7.71
C GLY A 58 14.07 20.41 -7.98
N GLY A 59 13.91 19.40 -8.82
CA GLY A 59 12.61 18.76 -9.08
C GLY A 59 12.72 17.26 -8.94
N VAL A 60 11.66 16.64 -8.42
CA VAL A 60 11.49 15.20 -8.37
C VAL A 60 10.17 14.84 -9.01
N ASN A 61 10.21 13.96 -10.01
CA ASN A 61 9.03 13.33 -10.58
C ASN A 61 9.03 11.86 -10.16
N ALA A 62 7.87 11.34 -9.78
CA ALA A 62 7.72 9.95 -9.40
C ALA A 62 6.43 9.38 -9.99
N ASP A 63 6.58 8.27 -10.69
CA ASP A 63 5.48 7.48 -11.23
C ASP A 63 5.52 6.07 -10.64
N ALA A 64 4.36 5.50 -10.37
CA ALA A 64 4.25 4.12 -9.93
C ALA A 64 2.99 3.47 -10.51
N TYR A 65 3.15 2.21 -10.90
CA TYR A 65 2.02 1.34 -11.23
C TYR A 65 2.24 -0.01 -10.56
N ILE A 66 1.32 -0.39 -9.67
CA ILE A 66 1.39 -1.64 -8.91
C ILE A 66 0.08 -2.40 -9.08
N ALA A 67 0.14 -3.58 -9.64
CA ALA A 67 -0.94 -4.57 -9.64
C ALA A 67 -0.87 -5.37 -8.34
N LEU A 68 -2.04 -5.61 -7.74
CA LEU A 68 -2.23 -6.29 -6.46
C LEU A 68 -3.17 -7.50 -6.66
N PRO A 69 -2.74 -8.55 -7.38
CA PRO A 69 -3.51 -9.78 -7.44
C PRO A 69 -3.62 -10.39 -6.03
N THR A 70 -4.87 -10.66 -5.63
CA THR A 70 -5.20 -11.19 -4.31
C THR A 70 -6.06 -12.43 -4.47
N ALA A 71 -5.65 -13.53 -3.87
CA ALA A 71 -6.47 -14.70 -3.66
C ALA A 71 -7.10 -14.62 -2.27
N LEU A 72 -8.41 -14.82 -2.18
CA LEU A 72 -9.15 -14.92 -0.92
C LEU A 72 -9.83 -16.29 -0.87
N TRP A 73 -9.62 -17.01 0.22
CA TRP A 73 -10.32 -18.24 0.55
C TRP A 73 -11.11 -18.06 1.84
N VAL A 74 -12.42 -18.19 1.78
CA VAL A 74 -13.33 -18.17 2.94
C VAL A 74 -13.73 -19.60 3.27
N MET A 75 -13.47 -20.01 4.50
CA MET A 75 -13.76 -21.38 4.97
C MET A 75 -15.26 -21.58 5.18
N ASP A 76 -15.73 -22.77 4.82
CA ASP A 76 -17.08 -23.24 5.16
C ASP A 76 -17.09 -23.87 6.56
N LYS A 77 -16.73 -23.09 7.55
CA LYS A 77 -16.77 -23.50 8.97
C LYS A 77 -17.12 -22.30 9.83
N ASP A 78 -18.03 -22.52 10.77
CA ASP A 78 -18.28 -21.56 11.83
C ASP A 78 -17.08 -21.52 12.79
N ILE A 79 -16.52 -20.35 12.98
CA ILE A 79 -15.46 -20.06 13.93
C ILE A 79 -15.87 -18.86 14.76
N LEU A 80 -16.13 -19.06 16.04
CA LEU A 80 -16.61 -18.03 16.97
C LEU A 80 -17.89 -17.31 16.50
N GLY A 81 -18.80 -18.05 15.84
CA GLY A 81 -20.05 -17.52 15.30
C GLY A 81 -19.89 -16.77 13.97
N GLY A 82 -18.79 -16.91 13.29
CA GLY A 82 -18.49 -16.27 12.01
C GLY A 82 -17.70 -17.15 11.05
N ASN A 83 -17.38 -16.62 9.87
CA ASN A 83 -16.56 -17.27 8.87
C ASN A 83 -15.13 -16.72 8.88
N LEU A 84 -14.13 -17.59 8.72
CA LEU A 84 -12.73 -17.20 8.63
C LEU A 84 -12.27 -17.21 7.18
N GLY A 85 -11.72 -16.10 6.73
CA GLY A 85 -11.12 -15.92 5.42
C GLY A 85 -9.61 -15.73 5.50
N PHE A 86 -8.88 -16.26 4.51
CA PHE A 86 -7.45 -16.05 4.33
C PHE A 86 -7.17 -15.37 3.00
N THR A 87 -6.27 -14.40 3.01
CA THR A 87 -5.84 -13.70 1.79
C THR A 87 -4.35 -13.88 1.55
N LEU A 88 -3.99 -13.93 0.26
CA LEU A 88 -2.62 -13.79 -0.22
C LEU A 88 -2.62 -12.74 -1.32
N THR A 89 -1.93 -11.65 -1.11
CA THR A 89 -1.70 -10.61 -2.11
C THR A 89 -0.23 -10.62 -2.52
N THR A 90 0.04 -10.63 -3.83
CA THR A 90 1.40 -10.62 -4.37
C THR A 90 1.58 -9.37 -5.24
N PRO A 91 2.07 -8.24 -4.68
CA PRO A 91 2.29 -7.01 -5.45
C PRO A 91 3.28 -7.24 -6.59
N PHE A 92 2.94 -6.71 -7.77
CA PHE A 92 3.85 -6.68 -8.92
C PHE A 92 3.69 -5.35 -9.64
N GLY A 93 4.79 -4.70 -9.99
CA GLY A 93 4.69 -3.45 -10.73
C GLY A 93 6.02 -2.73 -10.88
N GLY A 94 5.91 -1.47 -11.29
CA GLY A 94 7.04 -0.60 -11.54
C GLY A 94 6.93 0.74 -10.86
N LYS A 95 8.08 1.27 -10.50
CA LYS A 95 8.27 2.65 -10.05
C LYS A 95 9.33 3.29 -10.92
N ARG A 96 9.12 4.56 -11.25
CA ARG A 96 10.08 5.43 -11.90
C ARG A 96 10.25 6.69 -11.06
N MET A 97 11.47 7.13 -10.93
CA MET A 97 11.80 8.39 -10.27
C MET A 97 12.86 9.11 -11.10
N ASP A 98 12.54 10.34 -11.46
CA ASP A 98 13.46 11.29 -12.09
C ASP A 98 13.73 12.41 -11.07
N ALA A 99 14.98 12.66 -10.75
CA ALA A 99 15.36 13.75 -9.87
C ALA A 99 16.46 14.59 -10.52
N GLY A 100 16.27 15.91 -10.54
CA GLY A 100 17.23 16.86 -11.06
C GLY A 100 17.54 17.94 -10.03
N VAL A 101 18.79 18.37 -9.94
CA VAL A 101 19.23 19.53 -9.13
C VAL A 101 20.07 20.45 -10.01
N ILE A 102 19.71 21.72 -10.03
CA ILE A 102 20.44 22.78 -10.73
C ILE A 102 21.08 23.68 -9.68
N THR A 103 22.39 23.92 -9.82
CA THR A 103 23.09 24.91 -8.97
C THR A 103 23.01 26.28 -9.62
N GLY A 104 22.33 27.24 -8.97
CA GLY A 104 22.10 28.57 -9.50
C GLY A 104 23.39 29.39 -9.82
N ARG A 105 24.52 29.06 -9.19
CA ARG A 105 25.78 29.75 -9.41
C ARG A 105 26.59 29.29 -10.62
N THR A 106 26.49 28.02 -10.97
CA THR A 106 27.26 27.41 -12.06
C THR A 106 26.40 26.90 -13.22
N GLY A 107 25.08 26.85 -13.04
CA GLY A 107 24.16 26.22 -13.98
C GLY A 107 24.41 24.70 -14.15
N GLN A 108 25.14 24.10 -13.20
CA GLN A 108 25.44 22.67 -13.29
C GLN A 108 24.21 21.84 -12.96
N GLU A 109 23.83 20.96 -13.86
CA GLU A 109 22.68 20.07 -13.76
C GLU A 109 23.13 18.66 -13.38
N PHE A 110 22.51 18.11 -12.34
CA PHE A 110 22.69 16.73 -11.91
C PHE A 110 21.35 16.03 -12.05
N ASN A 111 21.25 15.10 -12.97
CA ASN A 111 20.03 14.35 -13.23
C ASN A 111 20.24 12.87 -12.86
N THR A 112 19.27 12.30 -12.20
CA THR A 112 19.19 10.86 -11.91
C THR A 112 17.83 10.34 -12.40
N ASP A 113 17.85 9.33 -13.24
CA ASP A 113 16.68 8.57 -13.68
C ASP A 113 16.83 7.13 -13.17
N ARG A 114 15.82 6.65 -12.48
CA ARG A 114 15.76 5.28 -11.98
C ARG A 114 14.39 4.70 -12.26
N ASP A 115 14.37 3.50 -12.80
CA ASP A 115 13.18 2.70 -12.98
C ASP A 115 13.40 1.28 -12.47
N ASN A 116 12.34 0.63 -12.03
CA ASN A 116 12.40 -0.75 -11.57
C ASN A 116 11.03 -1.41 -11.73
N TRP A 117 11.02 -2.63 -12.26
CA TRP A 117 9.85 -3.50 -12.34
C TRP A 117 10.14 -4.81 -11.64
N ALA A 118 9.36 -5.14 -10.61
CA ALA A 118 9.61 -6.33 -9.80
C ALA A 118 8.37 -6.78 -9.01
N PHE A 119 8.51 -7.91 -8.34
CA PHE A 119 7.58 -8.32 -7.29
C PHE A 119 7.91 -7.59 -5.98
N GLY A 120 6.85 -7.11 -5.32
CA GLY A 120 6.94 -6.57 -3.97
C GLY A 120 6.84 -7.66 -2.89
N ASP A 121 6.78 -7.22 -1.65
CA ASP A 121 6.59 -8.12 -0.52
C ASP A 121 5.19 -8.73 -0.56
N PRO A 122 5.03 -10.07 -0.48
CA PRO A 122 3.71 -10.67 -0.36
C PRO A 122 3.06 -10.32 0.99
N VAL A 123 1.74 -10.16 0.94
CA VAL A 123 0.91 -9.86 2.11
C VAL A 123 -0.01 -11.03 2.39
N LEU A 124 0.11 -11.58 3.59
CA LEU A 124 -0.78 -12.61 4.12
C LEU A 124 -1.84 -11.97 4.99
N GLY A 125 -3.08 -12.42 4.89
CA GLY A 125 -4.18 -11.93 5.72
C GLY A 125 -5.02 -13.05 6.29
N ALA A 126 -5.58 -12.78 7.47
CA ALA A 126 -6.65 -13.56 8.08
C ALA A 126 -7.74 -12.62 8.55
N THR A 127 -8.99 -12.91 8.23
CA THR A 127 -10.14 -12.08 8.57
C THR A 127 -11.28 -12.95 9.06
N LEU A 128 -11.80 -12.65 10.24
CA LEU A 128 -13.02 -13.24 10.78
C LEU A 128 -14.19 -12.28 10.51
N GLY A 129 -15.26 -12.79 9.92
CA GLY A 129 -16.44 -12.02 9.54
C GLY A 129 -17.71 -12.57 10.16
N TRP A 130 -18.57 -11.68 10.66
CA TRP A 130 -19.89 -11.99 11.23
C TRP A 130 -20.97 -11.25 10.46
N HIS A 131 -22.12 -11.88 10.34
CA HIS A 131 -23.30 -11.36 9.65
C HIS A 131 -24.52 -11.49 10.56
N ASP A 132 -25.20 -10.37 10.83
CA ASP A 132 -26.45 -10.31 11.59
C ASP A 132 -27.47 -9.45 10.83
N GLY A 133 -28.33 -10.11 10.05
CA GLY A 133 -29.25 -9.43 9.14
C GLY A 133 -28.50 -8.53 8.15
N ASN A 134 -28.76 -7.21 8.21
CA ASN A 134 -28.11 -6.20 7.39
C ASN A 134 -26.77 -5.68 7.96
N MET A 135 -26.37 -6.20 9.11
CA MET A 135 -25.15 -5.78 9.80
C MET A 135 -24.02 -6.75 9.54
N HIS A 136 -22.87 -6.26 9.18
CA HIS A 136 -21.70 -7.05 8.87
C HIS A 136 -20.49 -6.49 9.63
N TYR A 137 -19.70 -7.37 10.22
CA TYR A 137 -18.52 -7.01 11.01
C TYR A 137 -17.33 -7.83 10.58
N THR A 138 -16.17 -7.25 10.54
CA THR A 138 -14.93 -7.99 10.33
C THR A 138 -13.86 -7.56 11.34
N LEU A 139 -13.06 -8.54 11.75
CA LEU A 139 -11.79 -8.32 12.44
C LEU A 139 -10.72 -9.05 11.65
N GLY A 140 -9.73 -8.32 11.16
CA GLY A 140 -8.71 -8.88 10.28
C GLY A 140 -7.31 -8.43 10.66
N THR A 141 -6.34 -9.23 10.27
CA THR A 141 -4.91 -8.92 10.38
C THR A 141 -4.23 -9.20 9.05
N LEU A 142 -3.39 -8.26 8.62
CA LEU A 142 -2.51 -8.39 7.47
C LEU A 142 -1.05 -8.41 7.94
N ILE A 143 -0.23 -9.24 7.30
CA ILE A 143 1.20 -9.37 7.60
C ILE A 143 1.98 -9.21 6.29
N ASN A 144 2.82 -8.19 6.22
CA ASN A 144 3.79 -8.04 5.14
C ASN A 144 5.01 -8.92 5.40
N VAL A 145 5.38 -9.75 4.42
CA VAL A 145 6.53 -10.65 4.50
C VAL A 145 7.66 -10.08 3.64
N PRO A 146 8.81 -9.68 4.22
CA PRO A 146 9.86 -8.92 3.54
C PRO A 146 10.75 -9.83 2.66
N ILE A 147 10.22 -10.33 1.55
CA ILE A 147 10.92 -11.17 0.57
C ILE A 147 10.82 -10.63 -0.87
N GLY A 148 10.19 -9.47 -1.04
CA GLY A 148 10.10 -8.78 -2.33
C GLY A 148 11.42 -8.13 -2.73
N GLN A 149 11.40 -7.50 -3.92
CA GLN A 149 12.58 -6.79 -4.41
C GLN A 149 12.87 -5.57 -3.55
N TRP A 150 14.07 -5.53 -3.01
CA TRP A 150 14.59 -4.40 -2.26
C TRP A 150 16.11 -4.30 -2.38
N GLU A 151 16.62 -3.09 -2.51
CA GLU A 151 18.04 -2.76 -2.56
C GLU A 151 18.29 -1.50 -1.74
N PHE A 152 19.33 -1.52 -0.90
CA PHE A 152 19.69 -0.38 -0.07
C PHE A 152 20.03 0.86 -0.90
N GLY A 153 19.44 2.00 -0.57
CA GLY A 153 19.66 3.27 -1.27
C GLY A 153 18.97 3.38 -2.63
N ASN A 154 18.18 2.40 -3.04
CA ASN A 154 17.38 2.47 -4.27
C ASN A 154 16.02 3.12 -3.97
N PRO A 155 15.70 4.32 -4.52
CA PRO A 155 14.43 4.99 -4.25
C PRO A 155 13.22 4.33 -4.90
N VAL A 156 13.42 3.43 -5.88
CA VAL A 156 12.35 2.77 -6.64
C VAL A 156 12.12 1.31 -6.21
N ASN A 157 12.43 0.97 -4.97
CA ASN A 157 12.10 -0.34 -4.42
C ASN A 157 10.60 -0.64 -4.46
N ILE A 158 10.23 -1.87 -4.82
CA ILE A 158 8.84 -2.34 -4.80
C ILE A 158 8.51 -2.96 -3.44
N GLY A 159 9.43 -3.72 -2.83
CA GLY A 159 9.31 -4.26 -1.48
C GLY A 159 9.65 -3.24 -0.39
N PHE A 160 9.17 -3.48 0.82
CA PHE A 160 9.41 -2.65 2.01
C PHE A 160 10.58 -3.15 2.85
N ASN A 161 11.04 -4.39 2.62
CA ASN A 161 12.10 -5.07 3.37
C ASN A 161 11.92 -5.03 4.91
N ARG A 162 10.68 -5.11 5.37
CA ARG A 162 10.36 -5.12 6.81
C ARG A 162 9.09 -5.90 7.08
N TRP A 163 9.02 -6.51 8.24
CA TRP A 163 7.79 -7.06 8.75
C TRP A 163 6.85 -5.92 9.17
N VAL A 164 5.60 -5.99 8.71
CA VAL A 164 4.55 -5.07 9.13
C VAL A 164 3.31 -5.89 9.46
N ILE A 165 2.68 -5.57 10.57
CA ILE A 165 1.40 -6.15 10.98
C ILE A 165 0.39 -5.01 11.04
N ASP A 166 -0.72 -5.17 10.33
CA ASP A 166 -1.87 -4.26 10.37
C ASP A 166 -3.09 -5.01 10.86
N THR A 167 -3.76 -4.49 11.88
CA THR A 167 -5.00 -5.07 12.43
C THR A 167 -6.14 -4.08 12.24
N THR A 168 -7.22 -4.55 11.63
CA THR A 168 -8.36 -3.72 11.25
C THR A 168 -9.66 -4.33 11.75
N GLY A 169 -10.49 -3.52 12.41
CA GLY A 169 -11.92 -3.80 12.64
C GLY A 169 -12.75 -2.97 11.67
N ALA A 170 -13.77 -3.55 11.06
CA ALA A 170 -14.66 -2.84 10.18
C ALA A 170 -16.12 -3.24 10.41
N PHE A 171 -17.01 -2.31 10.07
CA PHE A 171 -18.46 -2.46 10.16
C PHE A 171 -19.08 -2.00 8.85
N THR A 172 -20.07 -2.74 8.35
CA THR A 172 -20.87 -2.37 7.17
C THR A 172 -22.34 -2.64 7.48
N TYR A 173 -23.19 -1.66 7.22
CA TYR A 173 -24.63 -1.85 7.13
C TYR A 173 -25.02 -1.97 5.65
N LEU A 174 -25.57 -3.09 5.25
CA LEU A 174 -25.98 -3.33 3.86
C LEU A 174 -27.46 -3.72 3.82
N ASN A 175 -28.29 -2.86 3.25
CA ASN A 175 -29.70 -3.18 3.02
C ASN A 175 -29.93 -3.52 1.55
N PRO A 176 -30.14 -4.81 1.22
CA PRO A 176 -30.32 -5.24 -0.17
C PRO A 176 -31.62 -4.70 -0.83
N GLU A 177 -32.65 -4.37 -0.04
CA GLU A 177 -33.93 -3.84 -0.56
C GLU A 177 -33.79 -2.39 -0.99
N THR A 178 -33.13 -1.56 -0.19
CA THR A 178 -32.93 -0.13 -0.46
C THR A 178 -31.64 0.18 -1.20
N LYS A 179 -30.75 -0.80 -1.34
CA LYS A 179 -29.39 -0.66 -1.88
C LYS A 179 -28.57 0.43 -1.16
N LEU A 180 -28.87 0.67 0.12
CA LEU A 180 -28.11 1.57 0.98
C LEU A 180 -26.98 0.80 1.68
N GLU A 181 -25.84 1.44 1.71
CA GLU A 181 -24.65 1.03 2.44
C GLU A 181 -24.27 2.12 3.48
#